data_4b150d2773ee2891b03c1aa527d55e5d
#
_entry.id   4b150d2773ee2891b03c1aa527d55e5d
#
_cell.length_a   1.000
_cell.length_b   1.000
_cell.length_c   1.000
_cell.angle_alpha   90.00
_cell.angle_beta   90.00
_cell.angle_gamma   90.00
#
_symmetry.space_group_name_H-M   'P 1'
#
loop_
_entity.id
_entity.type
_entity.pdbx_description
1 polymer ?
#
loop_
_entity_poly.entity_id
_entity_poly.type
_entity_poly.pdbx_seq_one_letter_code
_entity_poly.pdbx_strand_id
1 'polypeptide(L)'
;MKLFDTTYLIDLVNGDEGAKRKAEEVDAEVSFKAISTITVHEYLRGVYYIYLHDESLLTSKLKKAEAELARFEILPYTYEIARTAAEIDATLARKGQSVSLSDVLLAATALSYELTLVTRDIEHFNRIPNLKIETY
;
A
#
# COMPACT_ATOMS: atom_id res chain seq x y z
N MET A 1 5.47 2.56 13.45
CA MET A 1 5.93 2.58 12.04
C MET A 1 4.99 1.74 11.20
N LYS A 2 4.38 2.36 10.22
CA LYS A 2 3.26 1.74 9.49
C LYS A 2 3.43 1.88 7.98
N LEU A 3 3.10 0.81 7.26
CA LEU A 3 2.98 0.77 5.81
C LEU A 3 1.51 0.71 5.44
N PHE A 4 1.05 1.61 4.60
CA PHE A 4 -0.35 1.67 4.18
C PHE A 4 -0.52 1.03 2.82
N ASP A 5 -1.59 0.26 2.65
CA ASP A 5 -1.91 -0.33 1.35
C ASP A 5 -2.59 0.68 0.42
N THR A 6 -2.71 0.30 -0.85
CA THR A 6 -3.29 1.17 -1.87
C THR A 6 -4.76 1.49 -1.58
N THR A 7 -5.52 0.53 -1.08
CA THR A 7 -6.94 0.71 -0.75
C THR A 7 -7.13 1.76 0.35
N TYR A 8 -6.27 1.75 1.38
CA TYR A 8 -6.30 2.79 2.41
C TYR A 8 -6.15 4.19 1.83
N LEU A 9 -5.17 4.38 0.94
CA LEU A 9 -4.94 5.69 0.31
C LEU A 9 -6.16 6.15 -0.51
N ILE A 10 -6.74 5.24 -1.28
CA ILE A 10 -7.96 5.51 -2.05
C ILE A 10 -9.12 5.87 -1.13
N ASP A 11 -9.33 5.10 -0.08
CA ASP A 11 -10.40 5.33 0.89
C ASP A 11 -10.23 6.69 1.59
N LEU A 12 -9.01 7.02 1.99
CA LEU A 12 -8.70 8.29 2.64
C LEU A 12 -9.00 9.48 1.72
N VAL A 13 -8.59 9.41 0.46
CA VAL A 13 -8.84 10.46 -0.54
C VAL A 13 -10.34 10.60 -0.81
N ASN A 14 -11.08 9.49 -0.82
CA ASN A 14 -12.53 9.48 -1.03
C ASN A 14 -13.34 9.83 0.23
N GLY A 15 -12.70 10.11 1.35
CA GLY A 15 -13.36 10.56 2.56
C GLY A 15 -13.98 9.46 3.41
N ASP A 16 -13.50 8.22 3.30
CA ASP A 16 -13.94 7.11 4.16
C ASP A 16 -13.70 7.44 5.63
N GLU A 17 -14.73 7.29 6.46
CA GLU A 17 -14.67 7.65 7.88
C GLU A 17 -13.67 6.82 8.68
N GLY A 18 -13.55 5.52 8.38
CA GLY A 18 -12.55 4.65 9.01
C GLY A 18 -11.13 5.05 8.66
N ALA A 19 -10.87 5.35 7.38
CA ALA A 19 -9.58 5.83 6.91
C ALA A 19 -9.19 7.17 7.55
N LYS A 20 -10.13 8.09 7.65
CA LYS A 20 -9.92 9.39 8.33
C LYS A 20 -9.56 9.22 9.80
N ARG A 21 -10.31 8.39 10.54
CA ARG A 21 -9.99 8.11 11.95
C ARG A 21 -8.60 7.50 12.10
N LYS A 22 -8.24 6.58 11.20
CA LYS A 22 -6.91 5.97 11.20
C LYS A 22 -5.82 6.99 10.93
N ALA A 23 -6.04 7.93 10.01
CA ALA A 23 -5.12 9.01 9.74
C ALA A 23 -4.89 9.89 10.97
N GLU A 24 -5.96 10.28 11.66
CA GLU A 24 -5.87 11.08 12.90
C GLU A 24 -5.12 10.33 13.99
N GLU A 25 -5.39 9.04 14.17
CA GLU A 25 -4.70 8.18 15.14
C GLU A 25 -3.20 8.13 14.86
N VAL A 26 -2.81 7.88 13.61
CA VAL A 26 -1.40 7.77 13.20
C VAL A 26 -0.69 9.12 13.31
N ASP A 27 -1.33 10.21 12.95
CA ASP A 27 -0.75 11.55 13.07
C ASP A 27 -0.52 11.94 14.55
N ALA A 28 -1.43 11.52 15.44
CA ALA A 28 -1.28 11.75 16.87
C ALA A 28 -0.13 10.96 17.50
N GLU A 29 0.18 9.78 16.96
CA GLU A 29 1.29 8.94 17.44
C GLU A 29 2.68 9.42 16.98
N VAL A 30 2.76 10.41 16.11
CA VAL A 30 4.02 10.88 15.49
C VAL A 30 4.79 9.70 14.89
N SER A 31 4.09 8.84 14.20
CA SER A 31 4.60 7.58 13.70
C SER A 31 5.15 7.74 12.28
N PHE A 32 6.14 6.92 11.93
CA PHE A 32 6.63 6.80 10.56
C PHE A 32 5.52 6.24 9.65
N LYS A 33 5.16 7.00 8.63
CA LYS A 33 4.11 6.65 7.66
C LYS A 33 4.73 6.40 6.31
N ALA A 34 4.58 5.20 5.80
CA ALA A 34 5.15 4.81 4.51
C ALA A 34 4.13 4.20 3.56
N ILE A 35 4.41 4.32 2.29
CA ILE A 35 3.78 3.56 1.20
C ILE A 35 4.88 2.93 0.35
N SER A 36 4.54 1.87 -0.36
CA SER A 36 5.44 1.23 -1.32
C SER A 36 5.39 1.94 -2.68
N THR A 37 6.47 1.86 -3.47
CA THR A 37 6.43 2.21 -4.90
C THR A 37 5.37 1.42 -5.65
N ILE A 38 4.98 0.24 -5.17
CA ILE A 38 3.85 -0.52 -5.72
C ILE A 38 2.55 0.27 -5.56
N THR A 39 2.32 0.86 -4.40
CA THR A 39 1.16 1.73 -4.15
C THR A 39 1.18 2.97 -5.05
N VAL A 40 2.34 3.57 -5.26
CA VAL A 40 2.50 4.69 -6.20
C VAL A 40 2.06 4.26 -7.61
N HIS A 41 2.56 3.12 -8.08
CA HIS A 41 2.18 2.57 -9.38
C HIS A 41 0.67 2.38 -9.48
N GLU A 42 0.06 1.68 -8.54
CA GLU A 42 -1.37 1.36 -8.57
C GLU A 42 -2.23 2.62 -8.50
N TYR A 43 -1.88 3.55 -7.63
CA TYR A 43 -2.63 4.79 -7.45
C TYR A 43 -2.56 5.68 -8.71
N LEU A 44 -1.37 5.90 -9.26
CA LEU A 44 -1.20 6.70 -10.47
C LEU A 44 -1.78 6.00 -11.70
N ARG A 45 -1.69 4.66 -11.78
CA ARG A 45 -2.34 3.90 -12.85
C ARG A 45 -3.84 4.19 -12.88
N GLY A 46 -4.48 4.24 -11.72
CA GLY A 46 -5.91 4.59 -11.63
C GLY A 46 -6.21 5.98 -12.18
N VAL A 47 -5.37 6.95 -11.85
CA VAL A 47 -5.52 8.34 -12.36
C VAL A 47 -5.37 8.37 -13.88
N TYR A 48 -4.32 7.75 -14.41
CA TYR A 48 -4.10 7.67 -15.86
C TYR A 48 -5.26 6.96 -16.56
N TYR A 49 -5.70 5.85 -16.03
CA TYR A 49 -6.79 5.05 -16.62
C TYR A 49 -8.07 5.88 -16.82
N ILE A 50 -8.42 6.71 -15.84
CA ILE A 50 -9.64 7.52 -15.89
C ILE A 50 -9.49 8.74 -16.80
N TYR A 51 -8.34 9.42 -16.77
CA TYR A 51 -8.18 10.76 -17.36
C TYR A 51 -7.21 10.82 -18.55
N LEU A 52 -6.72 9.69 -19.05
CA LEU A 52 -5.68 9.66 -20.11
C LEU A 52 -6.08 10.40 -21.39
N HIS A 53 -7.38 10.44 -21.69
CA HIS A 53 -7.93 11.07 -22.89
C HIS A 53 -8.21 12.58 -22.74
N ASP A 54 -8.00 13.16 -21.57
CA ASP A 54 -8.22 14.58 -21.29
C ASP A 54 -6.97 15.17 -20.64
N GLU A 55 -6.09 15.75 -21.47
CA GLU A 55 -4.77 16.23 -21.05
C GLU A 55 -4.84 17.27 -19.93
N SER A 56 -5.75 18.24 -20.03
CA SER A 56 -5.90 19.30 -19.03
C SER A 56 -6.34 18.73 -17.68
N LEU A 57 -7.35 17.88 -17.70
CA LEU A 57 -7.89 17.25 -16.51
C LEU A 57 -6.88 16.25 -15.91
N LEU A 58 -6.18 15.48 -16.76
CA LEU A 58 -5.12 14.56 -16.32
C LEU A 58 -4.02 15.31 -15.56
N THR A 59 -3.53 16.43 -16.09
CA THR A 59 -2.49 17.24 -15.45
C THR A 59 -2.94 17.69 -14.05
N SER A 60 -4.16 18.18 -13.93
CA SER A 60 -4.75 18.60 -12.65
C SER A 60 -4.87 17.43 -11.67
N LYS A 61 -5.35 16.28 -12.12
CA LYS A 61 -5.54 15.09 -11.28
C LYS A 61 -4.22 14.46 -10.85
N LEU A 62 -3.21 14.45 -11.71
CA LEU A 62 -1.86 13.97 -11.35
C LEU A 62 -1.23 14.87 -10.28
N LYS A 63 -1.35 16.18 -10.44
CA LYS A 63 -0.83 17.13 -9.45
C LYS A 63 -1.43 16.89 -8.07
N LYS A 64 -2.75 16.69 -8.01
CA LYS A 64 -3.45 16.36 -6.76
C LYS A 64 -2.99 15.02 -6.19
N ALA A 65 -2.88 13.99 -7.02
CA ALA A 65 -2.42 12.66 -6.61
C ALA A 65 -0.99 12.71 -6.06
N GLU A 66 -0.08 13.42 -6.72
CA GLU A 66 1.30 13.58 -6.26
C GLU A 66 1.38 14.28 -4.90
N ALA A 67 0.51 15.27 -4.66
CA ALA A 67 0.42 15.94 -3.36
C ALA A 67 -0.04 14.97 -2.25
N GLU A 68 -0.98 14.07 -2.54
CA GLU A 68 -1.40 13.03 -1.59
C GLU A 68 -0.28 12.03 -1.30
N LEU A 69 0.42 11.58 -2.34
CA LEU A 69 1.55 10.65 -2.19
C LEU A 69 2.70 11.26 -1.39
N ALA A 70 2.94 12.56 -1.53
CA ALA A 70 4.01 13.28 -0.84
C ALA A 70 3.83 13.33 0.69
N ARG A 71 2.68 12.95 1.21
CA ARG A 71 2.42 12.87 2.66
C ARG A 71 3.05 11.65 3.32
N PHE A 72 3.60 10.73 2.53
CA PHE A 72 4.18 9.47 2.98
C PHE A 72 5.64 9.36 2.57
N GLU A 73 6.41 8.60 3.36
CA GLU A 73 7.69 8.09 2.89
C GLU A 73 7.43 7.01 1.83
N ILE A 74 8.11 7.10 0.71
CA ILE A 74 7.96 6.14 -0.38
C ILE A 74 9.11 5.15 -0.34
N LEU A 75 8.80 3.89 -0.05
CA LEU A 75 9.79 2.83 0.07
C LEU A 75 9.97 2.11 -1.27
N PRO A 76 11.21 2.06 -1.80
CA PRO A 76 11.45 1.44 -3.10
C PRO A 76 11.38 -0.08 -3.03
N TYR A 77 11.01 -0.71 -4.15
CA TYR A 77 11.11 -2.15 -4.34
C TYR A 77 12.57 -2.50 -4.64
N THR A 78 13.21 -3.17 -3.70
CA THR A 78 14.64 -3.49 -3.75
C THR A 78 14.89 -4.97 -4.03
N TYR A 79 16.15 -5.34 -4.29
CA TYR A 79 16.56 -6.74 -4.40
C TYR A 79 16.19 -7.53 -3.15
N GLU A 80 16.41 -6.98 -1.96
CA GLU A 80 16.09 -7.64 -0.68
C GLU A 80 14.60 -7.93 -0.57
N ILE A 81 13.76 -6.95 -0.93
CA ILE A 81 12.31 -7.13 -0.94
C ILE A 81 11.90 -8.17 -1.97
N ALA A 82 12.53 -8.18 -3.14
CA ALA A 82 12.25 -9.18 -4.18
C ALA A 82 12.54 -10.61 -3.71
N ARG A 83 13.63 -10.81 -2.97
CA ARG A 83 13.95 -12.13 -2.38
C ARG A 83 12.88 -12.56 -1.38
N THR A 84 12.51 -11.69 -0.47
CA THR A 84 11.44 -11.96 0.51
C THR A 84 10.11 -12.25 -0.19
N ALA A 85 9.76 -11.46 -1.19
CA ALA A 85 8.55 -11.67 -1.98
C ALA A 85 8.53 -13.03 -2.69
N ALA A 86 9.66 -13.43 -3.28
CA ALA A 86 9.79 -14.72 -3.96
C ALA A 86 9.56 -15.89 -3.00
N GLU A 87 10.10 -15.83 -1.79
CA GLU A 87 9.90 -16.85 -0.76
C GLU A 87 8.45 -16.92 -0.31
N ILE A 88 7.82 -15.78 -0.04
CA ILE A 88 6.41 -15.71 0.35
C ILE A 88 5.52 -16.31 -0.75
N ASP A 89 5.73 -15.86 -1.98
CA ASP A 89 4.93 -16.28 -3.13
C ASP A 89 5.01 -17.79 -3.36
N ALA A 90 6.22 -18.35 -3.38
CA ALA A 90 6.44 -19.77 -3.53
C ALA A 90 5.81 -20.58 -2.38
N THR A 91 5.99 -20.12 -1.14
CA THR A 91 5.43 -20.78 0.05
C THR A 91 3.91 -20.85 0.00
N LEU A 92 3.26 -19.73 -0.32
CA LEU A 92 1.79 -19.68 -0.43
C LEU A 92 1.27 -20.53 -1.60
N ALA A 93 1.96 -20.50 -2.74
CA ALA A 93 1.60 -21.31 -3.89
C ALA A 93 1.62 -22.81 -3.57
N ARG A 94 2.63 -23.27 -2.85
CA ARG A 94 2.74 -24.69 -2.45
C ARG A 94 1.65 -25.11 -1.46
N LYS A 95 1.13 -24.18 -0.69
CA LYS A 95 0.01 -24.44 0.25
C LYS A 95 -1.37 -24.26 -0.39
N GLY A 96 -1.44 -23.88 -1.67
CA GLY A 96 -2.71 -23.56 -2.32
C GLY A 96 -3.38 -22.31 -1.75
N GLN A 97 -2.59 -21.37 -1.21
CA GLN A 97 -3.07 -20.17 -0.54
C GLN A 97 -2.56 -18.88 -1.21
N SER A 98 -2.31 -18.92 -2.51
CA SER A 98 -1.80 -17.77 -3.26
C SER A 98 -2.65 -16.52 -3.06
N VAL A 99 -1.96 -15.37 -2.99
CA VAL A 99 -2.57 -14.05 -3.01
C VAL A 99 -2.08 -13.30 -4.24
N SER A 100 -2.61 -12.10 -4.51
CA SER A 100 -2.17 -11.32 -5.66
C SER A 100 -0.70 -10.96 -5.55
N LEU A 101 -0.03 -10.75 -6.69
CA LEU A 101 1.36 -10.33 -6.73
C LEU A 101 1.54 -9.01 -5.96
N SER A 102 0.65 -8.06 -6.14
CA SER A 102 0.67 -6.78 -5.43
C SER A 102 0.66 -6.98 -3.91
N ASP A 103 -0.18 -7.87 -3.39
CA ASP A 103 -0.25 -8.17 -1.96
C ASP A 103 1.05 -8.82 -1.45
N VAL A 104 1.64 -9.72 -2.23
CA VAL A 104 2.94 -10.33 -1.91
C VAL A 104 4.02 -9.25 -1.79
N LEU A 105 4.06 -8.31 -2.74
CA LEU A 105 5.06 -7.23 -2.75
C LEU A 105 4.88 -6.27 -1.58
N LEU A 106 3.64 -5.93 -1.23
CA LEU A 106 3.36 -5.09 -0.05
C LEU A 106 3.76 -5.79 1.24
N ALA A 107 3.41 -7.06 1.39
CA ALA A 107 3.78 -7.84 2.56
C ALA A 107 5.29 -7.98 2.71
N ALA A 108 6.01 -8.25 1.62
CA ALA A 108 7.47 -8.33 1.60
C ALA A 108 8.11 -7.00 2.01
N THR A 109 7.54 -5.89 1.57
CA THR A 109 8.00 -4.56 1.95
C THR A 109 7.83 -4.34 3.46
N ALA A 110 6.64 -4.65 3.99
CA ALA A 110 6.36 -4.51 5.42
C ALA A 110 7.29 -5.37 6.27
N LEU A 111 7.51 -6.62 5.88
CA LEU A 111 8.41 -7.53 6.60
C LEU A 111 9.87 -7.05 6.55
N SER A 112 10.34 -6.60 5.40
CA SER A 112 11.74 -6.18 5.20
C SER A 112 12.08 -4.93 6.02
N TYR A 113 11.12 -4.03 6.23
CA TYR A 113 11.31 -2.81 7.02
C TYR A 113 10.73 -2.92 8.44
N GLU A 114 10.25 -4.10 8.84
CA GLU A 114 9.64 -4.34 10.15
C GLU A 114 8.47 -3.38 10.46
N LEU A 115 7.64 -3.14 9.44
CA LEU A 115 6.48 -2.26 9.55
C LEU A 115 5.19 -3.05 9.77
N THR A 116 4.24 -2.43 10.46
CA THR A 116 2.87 -2.93 10.53
C THR A 116 2.11 -2.52 9.25
N LEU A 117 1.49 -3.48 8.59
CA LEU A 117 0.67 -3.22 7.40
C LEU A 117 -0.73 -2.78 7.82
N VAL A 118 -1.16 -1.64 7.34
CA VAL A 118 -2.52 -1.12 7.56
C VAL A 118 -3.38 -1.45 6.34
N THR A 119 -4.39 -2.31 6.53
CA THR A 119 -5.22 -2.83 5.45
C THR A 119 -6.59 -3.29 5.96
N ARG A 120 -7.60 -3.26 5.10
CA ARG A 120 -8.89 -3.94 5.34
C ARG A 120 -8.90 -5.40 4.87
N ASP A 121 -7.96 -5.80 4.04
CA ASP A 121 -7.86 -7.15 3.51
C ASP A 121 -7.12 -8.10 4.46
N ILE A 122 -7.72 -8.34 5.61
CA ILE A 122 -7.14 -9.20 6.63
C ILE A 122 -7.08 -10.65 6.16
N GLU A 123 -8.09 -11.12 5.44
CA GLU A 123 -8.18 -12.51 4.98
C GLU A 123 -6.94 -12.94 4.18
N HIS A 124 -6.57 -12.17 3.14
CA HIS A 124 -5.43 -12.51 2.31
C HIS A 124 -4.09 -12.31 3.02
N PHE A 125 -3.93 -11.17 3.71
CA PHE A 125 -2.66 -10.89 4.40
C PHE A 125 -2.40 -11.78 5.60
N ASN A 126 -3.42 -12.34 6.25
CA ASN A 126 -3.25 -13.31 7.34
C ASN A 126 -2.63 -14.64 6.87
N ARG A 127 -2.62 -14.91 5.58
CA ARG A 127 -1.93 -16.10 5.02
C ARG A 127 -0.41 -15.97 5.09
N ILE A 128 0.12 -14.77 5.33
CA ILE A 128 1.55 -14.48 5.29
C ILE A 128 2.12 -14.53 6.70
N PRO A 129 3.07 -15.46 6.97
CA PRO A 129 3.64 -15.62 8.30
C PRO A 129 4.39 -14.37 8.78
N ASN A 130 4.30 -14.09 10.07
CA ASN A 130 5.04 -13.01 10.76
C ASN A 130 4.65 -11.58 10.36
N LEU A 131 3.68 -11.41 9.49
CA LEU A 131 3.21 -10.10 9.09
C LEU A 131 2.33 -9.49 10.19
N LYS A 132 2.69 -8.29 10.64
CA LYS A 132 1.86 -7.53 11.58
C LYS A 132 0.85 -6.72 10.79
N ILE A 133 -0.42 -6.85 11.15
CA ILE A 133 -1.54 -6.22 10.44
C ILE A 133 -2.37 -5.39 11.40
N GLU A 134 -2.75 -4.18 10.97
CA GLU A 134 -3.79 -3.38 11.60
C GLU A 134 -4.87 -3.07 10.56
N THR A 135 -6.11 -2.95 11.01
CA THR A 135 -7.23 -2.53 10.15
C THR A 135 -7.68 -1.11 10.45
N TYR A 136 -8.56 -0.59 9.62
CA TYR A 136 -9.15 0.73 9.78
C TYR A 136 -10.64 0.77 9.42
#